data_e9838f4a528e176fae6106f036d06072
#
_entry.id   e9838f4a528e176fae6106f036d06072
#
_cell.length_a   1.000
_cell.length_b   1.000
_cell.length_c   1.000
_cell.angle_alpha   90.00
_cell.angle_beta   90.00
_cell.angle_gamma   90.00
#
_symmetry.space_group_name_H-M   'P 1'
#
loop_
_entity.id
_entity.type
_entity.pdbx_description
1 polymer ?
#
loop_
_entity_poly.entity_id
_entity_poly.type
_entity_poly.pdbx_seq_one_letter_code
_entity_poly.pdbx_strand_id
1 'polypeptide(L)'
;LGDVYKRQVHSVEERGDYKCVYAGNQELETRTVIFATGAEHARLGVPGEEELNGMGVSYCATCDGAFFRGRTVAVVGGGDVALEDAIYLARTCEKVYLIHRRDSLRGAMVLQEELKSLPNVEILYDHVVTEICGEDMVEKLRIKNVKTEAEKDLEAAGIFIAVGIHPNTELLRELVAVGEDGYIPADETGETGRPGIY
;
A
#
# COMPACT_ATOMS: atom_id res chain seq x y z
N LEU A 1 -32.02 1.09 -11.05
CA LEU A 1 -30.86 0.63 -10.23
C LEU A 1 -29.53 0.51 -11.00
N GLY A 2 -29.48 0.85 -12.29
CA GLY A 2 -28.29 0.70 -13.12
C GLY A 2 -27.33 1.89 -13.19
N ASP A 3 -27.68 3.04 -12.63
CA ASP A 3 -26.96 4.30 -12.90
C ASP A 3 -26.02 4.78 -11.79
N VAL A 4 -25.96 4.08 -10.68
CA VAL A 4 -25.18 4.48 -9.49
C VAL A 4 -23.66 4.29 -9.71
N TYR A 5 -23.25 3.43 -10.64
CA TYR A 5 -21.86 2.99 -10.79
C TYR A 5 -21.00 3.80 -11.79
N LYS A 6 -21.53 4.85 -12.41
CA LYS A 6 -20.79 5.58 -13.45
C LYS A 6 -20.70 7.09 -13.25
N ARG A 7 -20.88 7.56 -12.03
CA ARG A 7 -20.78 8.99 -11.71
C ARG A 7 -19.53 9.26 -10.91
N GLN A 8 -18.43 9.47 -11.60
CA GLN A 8 -17.20 9.91 -10.94
C GLN A 8 -17.36 11.38 -10.56
N VAL A 9 -17.18 11.67 -9.27
CA VAL A 9 -17.05 13.03 -8.76
C VAL A 9 -15.66 13.55 -9.14
N HIS A 10 -15.61 14.76 -9.71
CA HIS A 10 -14.36 15.40 -10.12
C HIS A 10 -14.09 16.71 -9.40
N SER A 11 -15.10 17.32 -8.78
CA SER A 11 -14.90 18.47 -7.88
C SER A 11 -16.05 18.62 -6.88
N VAL A 12 -15.72 19.30 -5.79
CA VAL A 12 -16.68 19.74 -4.77
C VAL A 12 -16.36 21.18 -4.46
N GLU A 13 -17.39 22.05 -4.42
CA GLU A 13 -17.25 23.46 -4.10
C GLU A 13 -18.20 23.86 -2.96
N GLU A 14 -17.85 24.89 -2.21
CA GLU A 14 -18.76 25.50 -1.24
C GLU A 14 -19.47 26.70 -1.84
N ARG A 15 -20.81 26.76 -1.64
CA ARG A 15 -21.65 27.87 -2.04
C ARG A 15 -22.55 28.30 -0.88
N GLY A 16 -21.99 29.12 0.01
CA GLY A 16 -22.70 29.52 1.22
C GLY A 16 -22.99 28.36 2.13
N ASP A 17 -24.27 28.07 2.41
CA ASP A 17 -24.69 26.96 3.29
C ASP A 17 -24.77 25.61 2.57
N TYR A 18 -24.49 25.58 1.28
CA TYR A 18 -24.56 24.37 0.46
C TYR A 18 -23.21 23.99 -0.10
N LYS A 19 -23.07 22.72 -0.45
CA LYS A 19 -21.97 22.18 -1.22
C LYS A 19 -22.47 21.76 -2.58
N CYS A 20 -21.70 22.07 -3.61
CA CYS A 20 -21.93 21.68 -4.99
C CYS A 20 -21.00 20.54 -5.36
N VAL A 21 -21.55 19.39 -5.67
CA VAL A 21 -20.80 18.21 -6.08
C VAL A 21 -20.96 18.04 -7.58
N TYR A 22 -19.84 18.02 -8.30
CA TYR A 22 -19.80 17.83 -9.74
C TYR A 22 -19.44 16.39 -10.09
N ALA A 23 -20.38 15.69 -10.73
CA ALA A 23 -20.24 14.29 -11.09
C ALA A 23 -20.61 14.08 -12.57
N GLY A 24 -19.62 13.83 -13.42
CA GLY A 24 -19.81 13.82 -14.87
C GLY A 24 -20.33 15.18 -15.36
N ASN A 25 -21.50 15.19 -15.99
CA ASN A 25 -22.15 16.43 -16.46
C ASN A 25 -23.25 16.95 -15.50
N GLN A 26 -23.29 16.46 -14.28
CA GLN A 26 -24.30 16.85 -13.29
C GLN A 26 -23.70 17.69 -12.19
N GLU A 27 -24.45 18.68 -11.77
CA GLU A 27 -24.23 19.49 -10.57
C GLU A 27 -25.28 19.10 -9.53
N LEU A 28 -24.83 18.70 -8.35
CA LEU A 28 -25.67 18.24 -7.25
C LEU A 28 -25.48 19.14 -6.04
N GLU A 29 -26.53 19.80 -5.59
CA GLU A 29 -26.51 20.62 -4.38
C GLU A 29 -26.85 19.76 -3.16
N THR A 30 -26.08 19.90 -2.09
CA THR A 30 -26.28 19.21 -0.82
C THR A 30 -25.83 20.05 0.36
N ARG A 31 -26.31 19.76 1.56
CA ARG A 31 -25.84 20.39 2.80
C ARG A 31 -24.63 19.67 3.37
N THR A 32 -24.51 18.36 3.12
CA THR A 32 -23.45 17.54 3.69
C THR A 32 -22.84 16.63 2.64
N VAL A 33 -21.55 16.37 2.76
CA VAL A 33 -20.79 15.42 1.94
C VAL A 33 -19.99 14.51 2.86
N ILE A 34 -20.12 13.20 2.63
CA ILE A 34 -19.28 12.18 3.28
C ILE A 34 -18.25 11.70 2.26
N PHE A 35 -16.96 11.84 2.60
CA PHE A 35 -15.87 11.35 1.79
C PHE A 35 -15.44 9.97 2.22
N ALA A 36 -15.63 9.01 1.35
CA ALA A 36 -15.21 7.61 1.53
C ALA A 36 -14.40 7.16 0.31
N THR A 37 -13.38 7.97 -0.05
CA THR A 37 -12.58 7.80 -1.27
C THR A 37 -11.49 6.73 -1.15
N GLY A 38 -11.29 6.17 0.05
CA GLY A 38 -10.32 5.12 0.30
C GLY A 38 -8.87 5.59 0.17
N ALA A 39 -7.99 4.63 -0.08
CA ALA A 39 -6.56 4.84 -0.24
C ALA A 39 -5.99 3.87 -1.27
N GLU A 40 -4.86 4.21 -1.86
CA GLU A 40 -4.13 3.35 -2.78
C GLU A 40 -2.84 2.85 -2.12
N HIS A 41 -2.42 1.63 -2.47
CA HIS A 41 -1.14 1.11 -2.03
C HIS A 41 0.01 1.92 -2.64
N ALA A 42 0.97 2.28 -1.80
CA ALA A 42 2.20 2.88 -2.28
C ALA A 42 2.99 1.88 -3.12
N ARG A 43 3.48 2.33 -4.26
CA ARG A 43 4.24 1.52 -5.21
C ARG A 43 5.74 1.70 -4.99
N LEU A 44 6.52 0.73 -5.44
CA LEU A 44 7.98 0.85 -5.48
C LEU A 44 8.42 1.72 -6.66
N GLY A 45 7.64 1.73 -7.74
CA GLY A 45 7.93 2.46 -8.99
C GLY A 45 9.10 1.87 -9.77
N VAL A 46 9.27 0.54 -9.71
CA VAL A 46 10.34 -0.17 -10.38
C VAL A 46 9.84 -0.94 -11.60
N PRO A 47 10.68 -1.18 -12.62
CA PRO A 47 10.35 -2.03 -13.76
C PRO A 47 9.83 -3.41 -13.32
N GLY A 48 8.82 -3.91 -13.99
CA GLY A 48 8.16 -5.19 -13.70
C GLY A 48 7.05 -5.13 -12.66
N GLU A 49 6.93 -4.04 -11.88
CA GLU A 49 5.90 -3.94 -10.85
C GLU A 49 4.48 -3.91 -11.41
N GLU A 50 4.27 -3.11 -12.45
CA GLU A 50 2.95 -2.96 -13.06
C GLU A 50 2.63 -4.12 -14.01
N GLU A 51 3.61 -4.54 -14.80
CA GLU A 51 3.51 -5.62 -15.77
C GLU A 51 3.17 -6.96 -15.12
N LEU A 52 3.74 -7.23 -13.95
CA LEU A 52 3.55 -8.49 -13.21
C LEU A 52 2.55 -8.36 -12.04
N ASN A 53 1.78 -7.28 -12.00
CA ASN A 53 0.73 -7.11 -10.98
C ASN A 53 -0.35 -8.19 -11.12
N GLY A 54 -0.60 -8.94 -10.02
CA GLY A 54 -1.46 -10.13 -10.03
C GLY A 54 -0.80 -11.39 -10.60
N MET A 55 0.41 -11.27 -11.16
CA MET A 55 1.20 -12.39 -11.67
C MET A 55 2.49 -12.62 -10.83
N GLY A 56 2.33 -12.46 -9.52
CA GLY A 56 3.41 -12.61 -8.56
C GLY A 56 3.73 -11.33 -7.79
N VAL A 57 3.35 -10.16 -8.28
CA VAL A 57 3.33 -8.91 -7.51
C VAL A 57 1.97 -8.77 -6.82
N SER A 58 1.97 -8.55 -5.52
CA SER A 58 0.77 -8.38 -4.68
C SER A 58 0.97 -7.30 -3.63
N TYR A 59 -0.15 -6.71 -3.18
CA TYR A 59 -0.21 -5.74 -2.08
C TYR A 59 -1.00 -6.28 -0.88
N CYS A 60 -1.39 -7.57 -0.90
CA CYS A 60 -2.22 -8.19 0.13
C CYS A 60 -1.77 -9.63 0.39
N ALA A 61 -0.98 -9.86 1.44
CA ALA A 61 -0.51 -11.20 1.77
C ALA A 61 -1.65 -12.15 2.16
N THR A 62 -2.66 -11.66 2.86
CA THR A 62 -3.82 -12.47 3.26
C THR A 62 -4.72 -12.85 2.07
N CYS A 63 -4.74 -12.02 1.01
CA CYS A 63 -5.50 -12.31 -0.21
C CYS A 63 -4.81 -13.37 -1.07
N ASP A 64 -3.53 -13.19 -1.32
CA ASP A 64 -2.80 -13.91 -2.37
C ASP A 64 -1.79 -14.92 -1.85
N GLY A 65 -1.44 -14.87 -0.56
CA GLY A 65 -0.40 -15.73 0.03
C GLY A 65 -0.62 -17.22 -0.16
N ALA A 66 -1.88 -17.67 -0.26
CA ALA A 66 -2.22 -19.07 -0.49
C ALA A 66 -1.67 -19.64 -1.81
N PHE A 67 -1.49 -18.78 -2.84
CA PHE A 67 -0.96 -19.19 -4.15
C PHE A 67 0.55 -19.49 -4.10
N PHE A 68 1.24 -19.05 -3.05
CA PHE A 68 2.69 -19.19 -2.87
C PHE A 68 3.08 -20.26 -1.85
N ARG A 69 2.14 -21.14 -1.48
CA ARG A 69 2.42 -22.25 -0.54
C ARG A 69 3.61 -23.09 -1.03
N GLY A 70 4.59 -23.30 -0.13
CA GLY A 70 5.81 -24.07 -0.42
C GLY A 70 6.78 -23.40 -1.39
N ARG A 71 6.58 -22.10 -1.67
CA ARG A 71 7.47 -21.31 -2.54
C ARG A 71 8.25 -20.28 -1.73
N THR A 72 9.30 -19.76 -2.33
CA THR A 72 10.05 -18.62 -1.81
C THR A 72 9.39 -17.32 -2.26
N VAL A 73 9.18 -16.39 -1.32
CA VAL A 73 8.58 -15.08 -1.58
C VAL A 73 9.37 -13.96 -0.91
N ALA A 74 9.15 -12.75 -1.36
CA ALA A 74 9.68 -11.55 -0.73
C ALA A 74 8.56 -10.64 -0.22
N VAL A 75 8.81 -9.96 0.91
CA VAL A 75 8.01 -8.86 1.42
C VAL A 75 8.88 -7.61 1.45
N VAL A 76 8.37 -6.50 0.93
CA VAL A 76 9.09 -5.22 0.94
C VAL A 76 8.41 -4.27 1.91
N GLY A 77 9.16 -3.84 2.93
CA GLY A 77 8.65 -2.92 3.93
C GLY A 77 9.43 -3.02 5.25
N GLY A 78 8.91 -2.42 6.30
CA GLY A 78 9.55 -2.45 7.64
C GLY A 78 8.69 -1.86 8.74
N GLY A 79 7.42 -1.55 8.45
CA GLY A 79 6.38 -1.22 9.42
C GLY A 79 5.57 -2.46 9.81
N ASP A 80 4.57 -2.28 10.66
CA ASP A 80 3.73 -3.36 11.21
C ASP A 80 3.16 -4.26 10.11
N VAL A 81 2.54 -3.69 9.08
CA VAL A 81 1.95 -4.44 7.97
C VAL A 81 2.96 -5.36 7.29
N ALA A 82 4.19 -4.88 7.01
CA ALA A 82 5.22 -5.69 6.38
C ALA A 82 5.67 -6.86 7.28
N LEU A 83 5.75 -6.63 8.60
CA LEU A 83 6.12 -7.66 9.55
C LEU A 83 5.00 -8.71 9.68
N GLU A 84 3.75 -8.27 9.81
CA GLU A 84 2.57 -9.15 9.85
C GLU A 84 2.44 -10.00 8.59
N ASP A 85 2.62 -9.38 7.41
CA ASP A 85 2.61 -10.08 6.12
C ASP A 85 3.71 -11.15 6.04
N ALA A 86 4.94 -10.81 6.46
CA ALA A 86 6.05 -11.76 6.47
C ALA A 86 5.82 -12.92 7.44
N ILE A 87 5.29 -12.65 8.65
CA ILE A 87 4.91 -13.67 9.63
C ILE A 87 3.79 -14.56 9.07
N TYR A 88 2.78 -13.97 8.45
CA TYR A 88 1.68 -14.71 7.83
C TYR A 88 2.17 -15.65 6.74
N LEU A 89 2.97 -15.16 5.80
CA LEU A 89 3.52 -15.92 4.69
C LEU A 89 4.48 -17.02 5.16
N ALA A 90 5.25 -16.79 6.21
CA ALA A 90 6.18 -17.77 6.77
C ALA A 90 5.49 -19.06 7.26
N ARG A 91 4.18 -19.01 7.56
CA ARG A 91 3.41 -20.18 7.98
C ARG A 91 3.21 -21.22 6.87
N THR A 92 3.27 -20.80 5.62
CA THR A 92 2.94 -21.65 4.47
C THR A 92 3.97 -21.65 3.35
N CYS A 93 4.77 -20.59 3.26
CA CYS A 93 5.84 -20.49 2.28
C CYS A 93 7.10 -21.25 2.74
N GLU A 94 7.90 -21.70 1.80
CA GLU A 94 9.18 -22.36 2.08
C GLU A 94 10.17 -21.35 2.69
N LYS A 95 10.27 -20.17 2.10
CA LYS A 95 11.14 -19.09 2.56
C LYS A 95 10.51 -17.73 2.33
N VAL A 96 10.74 -16.80 3.25
CA VAL A 96 10.31 -15.41 3.15
C VAL A 96 11.52 -14.50 3.31
N TYR A 97 11.75 -13.63 2.35
CA TYR A 97 12.70 -12.54 2.46
C TYR A 97 11.96 -11.27 2.87
N LEU A 98 12.36 -10.64 3.97
CA LEU A 98 11.91 -9.29 4.30
C LEU A 98 12.96 -8.28 3.85
N ILE A 99 12.66 -7.50 2.83
CA ILE A 99 13.55 -6.51 2.23
C ILE A 99 13.24 -5.14 2.83
N HIS A 100 14.22 -4.53 3.52
CA HIS A 100 14.05 -3.23 4.15
C HIS A 100 15.20 -2.28 3.83
N ARG A 101 14.85 -1.04 3.45
CA ARG A 101 15.82 -0.01 3.01
C ARG A 101 16.70 0.59 4.10
N ARG A 102 16.41 0.31 5.38
CA ARG A 102 17.16 0.81 6.55
C ARG A 102 17.79 -0.34 7.31
N ASP A 103 18.62 -0.01 8.29
CA ASP A 103 19.29 -0.97 9.19
C ASP A 103 18.44 -1.40 10.39
N SER A 104 17.24 -0.85 10.52
CA SER A 104 16.32 -1.16 11.62
C SER A 104 14.87 -1.10 11.16
N LEU A 105 14.05 -2.04 11.66
CA LEU A 105 12.62 -2.09 11.41
C LEU A 105 11.89 -1.05 12.27
N ARG A 106 10.74 -0.57 11.79
CA ARG A 106 9.90 0.41 12.49
C ARG A 106 8.68 -0.20 13.14
N GLY A 107 8.34 -1.43 12.78
CA GLY A 107 7.20 -2.14 13.35
C GLY A 107 7.38 -2.44 14.83
N ALA A 108 6.29 -2.79 15.50
CA ALA A 108 6.25 -3.08 16.93
C ALA A 108 7.26 -4.16 17.35
N MET A 109 7.88 -4.01 18.49
CA MET A 109 8.93 -4.93 18.99
C MET A 109 8.43 -6.38 19.07
N VAL A 110 7.18 -6.60 19.46
CA VAL A 110 6.59 -7.94 19.55
C VAL A 110 6.58 -8.65 18.17
N LEU A 111 6.25 -7.92 17.09
CA LEU A 111 6.28 -8.46 15.74
C LEU A 111 7.72 -8.73 15.28
N GLN A 112 8.66 -7.86 15.64
CA GLN A 112 10.08 -8.06 15.33
C GLN A 112 10.65 -9.31 16.02
N GLU A 113 10.28 -9.56 17.28
CA GLU A 113 10.71 -10.75 18.03
C GLU A 113 10.11 -12.02 17.44
N GLU A 114 8.82 -12.01 17.13
CA GLU A 114 8.15 -13.13 16.45
C GLU A 114 8.83 -13.43 15.11
N LEU A 115 8.99 -12.41 14.27
CA LEU A 115 9.61 -12.55 12.95
C LEU A 115 11.01 -13.15 13.02
N LYS A 116 11.86 -12.67 13.95
CA LYS A 116 13.23 -13.16 14.14
C LYS A 116 13.30 -14.60 14.66
N SER A 117 12.23 -15.09 15.29
CA SER A 117 12.13 -16.46 15.77
C SER A 117 11.82 -17.48 14.65
N LEU A 118 11.36 -17.02 13.49
CA LEU A 118 10.94 -17.88 12.38
C LEU A 118 12.15 -18.33 11.56
N PRO A 119 12.42 -19.64 11.47
CA PRO A 119 13.64 -20.17 10.83
C PRO A 119 13.68 -19.99 9.31
N ASN A 120 12.52 -19.78 8.69
CA ASN A 120 12.36 -19.60 7.23
C ASN A 120 12.23 -18.13 6.83
N VAL A 121 12.47 -17.18 7.73
CA VAL A 121 12.49 -15.76 7.43
C VAL A 121 13.92 -15.23 7.42
N GLU A 122 14.28 -14.51 6.37
CA GLU A 122 15.56 -13.81 6.26
C GLU A 122 15.33 -12.32 6.06
N ILE A 123 15.89 -11.49 6.96
CA ILE A 123 15.76 -10.04 6.89
C ILE A 123 16.96 -9.47 6.14
N LEU A 124 16.68 -8.79 5.03
CA LEU A 124 17.67 -8.10 4.20
C LEU A 124 17.62 -6.60 4.49
N TYR A 125 18.37 -6.18 5.49
CA TYR A 125 18.52 -4.77 5.84
C TYR A 125 19.36 -4.02 4.78
N ASP A 126 19.15 -2.71 4.71
CA ASP A 126 19.85 -1.82 3.78
C ASP A 126 19.69 -2.20 2.30
N HIS A 127 18.60 -2.87 1.94
CA HIS A 127 18.32 -3.27 0.57
C HIS A 127 17.03 -2.65 0.04
N VAL A 128 17.05 -2.36 -1.26
CA VAL A 128 15.88 -1.96 -2.05
C VAL A 128 15.73 -2.88 -3.25
N VAL A 129 14.51 -3.07 -3.70
CA VAL A 129 14.23 -3.71 -5.00
C VAL A 129 14.43 -2.67 -6.08
N THR A 130 15.15 -3.01 -7.14
CA THR A 130 15.40 -2.14 -8.29
C THR A 130 14.70 -2.63 -9.55
N GLU A 131 14.35 -3.92 -9.61
CA GLU A 131 13.63 -4.51 -10.74
C GLU A 131 12.93 -5.80 -10.29
N ILE A 132 11.76 -6.08 -10.83
CA ILE A 132 11.00 -7.32 -10.68
C ILE A 132 11.05 -8.03 -12.03
N CYS A 133 11.62 -9.23 -12.08
CA CYS A 133 11.89 -9.94 -13.32
C CYS A 133 11.03 -11.20 -13.44
N GLY A 134 10.57 -11.46 -14.65
CA GLY A 134 9.80 -12.64 -15.07
C GLY A 134 9.14 -12.40 -16.42
N GLU A 135 8.73 -13.45 -17.10
CA GLU A 135 7.98 -13.35 -18.36
C GLU A 135 6.47 -13.35 -18.09
N ASP A 136 5.92 -14.46 -17.65
CA ASP A 136 4.49 -14.61 -17.32
C ASP A 136 4.20 -14.43 -15.83
N MET A 137 5.19 -14.62 -14.97
CA MET A 137 5.10 -14.52 -13.52
C MET A 137 6.41 -14.00 -12.95
N VAL A 138 6.38 -13.53 -11.70
CA VAL A 138 7.61 -13.21 -10.97
C VAL A 138 8.49 -14.45 -10.82
N GLU A 139 9.74 -14.33 -11.21
CA GLU A 139 10.77 -15.38 -11.12
C GLU A 139 11.91 -14.97 -10.18
N LYS A 140 12.29 -13.71 -10.22
CA LYS A 140 13.35 -13.15 -9.38
C LYS A 140 13.20 -11.64 -9.21
N LEU A 141 13.91 -11.13 -8.21
CA LEU A 141 14.02 -9.71 -7.91
C LEU A 141 15.48 -9.29 -8.05
N ARG A 142 15.73 -8.15 -8.67
CA ARG A 142 17.01 -7.49 -8.55
C ARG A 142 16.97 -6.57 -7.35
N ILE A 143 17.89 -6.76 -6.42
CA ILE A 143 18.00 -5.96 -5.21
C ILE A 143 19.35 -5.30 -5.11
N LYS A 144 19.38 -4.11 -4.50
CA LYS A 144 20.56 -3.30 -4.33
C LYS A 144 20.76 -2.95 -2.86
N ASN A 145 21.97 -3.13 -2.36
CA ASN A 145 22.33 -2.64 -1.04
C ASN A 145 22.60 -1.13 -1.10
N VAL A 146 21.86 -0.34 -0.32
CA VAL A 146 21.92 1.13 -0.37
C VAL A 146 23.20 1.73 0.24
N LYS A 147 23.96 0.94 1.02
CA LYS A 147 25.25 1.39 1.61
C LYS A 147 26.45 1.04 0.74
N THR A 148 26.44 -0.14 0.15
CA THR A 148 27.58 -0.65 -0.64
C THR A 148 27.38 -0.54 -2.14
N GLU A 149 26.20 -0.16 -2.59
CA GLU A 149 25.78 -0.12 -4.00
C GLU A 149 25.80 -1.49 -4.70
N ALA A 150 26.10 -2.57 -3.99
CA ALA A 150 26.16 -3.92 -4.54
C ALA A 150 24.76 -4.41 -4.94
N GLU A 151 24.65 -4.95 -6.15
CA GLU A 151 23.45 -5.55 -6.68
C GLU A 151 23.54 -7.07 -6.68
N LYS A 152 22.42 -7.74 -6.48
CA LYS A 152 22.29 -9.19 -6.64
C LYS A 152 20.87 -9.57 -7.06
N ASP A 153 20.77 -10.69 -7.74
CA ASP A 153 19.48 -11.31 -8.03
C ASP A 153 19.07 -12.18 -6.83
N LEU A 154 17.76 -12.17 -6.54
CA LEU A 154 17.13 -12.92 -5.46
C LEU A 154 15.98 -13.74 -6.07
N GLU A 155 16.10 -15.06 -6.08
CA GLU A 155 15.05 -15.98 -6.54
C GLU A 155 13.83 -15.86 -5.64
N ALA A 156 12.69 -15.51 -6.22
CA ALA A 156 11.41 -15.41 -5.52
C ALA A 156 10.26 -15.58 -6.51
N ALA A 157 9.29 -16.40 -6.18
CA ALA A 157 8.09 -16.64 -7.00
C ALA A 157 7.02 -15.55 -6.83
N GLY A 158 7.18 -14.67 -5.85
CA GLY A 158 6.27 -13.56 -5.61
C GLY A 158 6.87 -12.51 -4.70
N ILE A 159 6.33 -11.31 -4.81
CA ILE A 159 6.69 -10.14 -4.01
C ILE A 159 5.43 -9.49 -3.46
N PHE A 160 5.43 -9.22 -2.14
CA PHE A 160 4.37 -8.53 -1.43
C PHE A 160 4.87 -7.14 -1.03
N ILE A 161 4.21 -6.10 -1.53
CA ILE A 161 4.65 -4.71 -1.36
C ILE A 161 3.86 -4.07 -0.23
N ALA A 162 4.54 -3.81 0.90
CA ALA A 162 3.97 -3.27 2.13
C ALA A 162 4.73 -1.98 2.57
N VAL A 163 4.84 -1.02 1.65
CA VAL A 163 5.60 0.22 1.86
C VAL A 163 4.74 1.42 2.27
N GLY A 164 3.45 1.19 2.48
CA GLY A 164 2.47 2.16 2.95
C GLY A 164 1.27 2.31 2.02
N ILE A 165 0.42 3.27 2.35
CA ILE A 165 -0.78 3.64 1.57
C ILE A 165 -0.81 5.16 1.38
N HIS A 166 -1.47 5.62 0.33
CA HIS A 166 -1.74 7.02 0.04
C HIS A 166 -3.25 7.24 0.08
N PRO A 167 -3.78 8.04 1.01
CA PRO A 167 -5.20 8.38 1.06
C PRO A 167 -5.60 9.20 -0.18
N ASN A 168 -6.77 8.90 -0.75
CA ASN A 168 -7.30 9.61 -1.92
C ASN A 168 -8.02 10.88 -1.49
N THR A 169 -7.27 11.92 -1.15
CA THR A 169 -7.75 13.18 -0.56
C THR A 169 -7.61 14.39 -1.49
N GLU A 170 -7.18 14.21 -2.73
CA GLU A 170 -6.91 15.30 -3.68
C GLU A 170 -8.11 16.19 -3.90
N LEU A 171 -9.32 15.62 -4.03
CA LEU A 171 -10.58 16.36 -4.23
C LEU A 171 -10.93 17.31 -3.06
N LEU A 172 -10.29 17.12 -1.91
CA LEU A 172 -10.61 17.81 -0.67
C LEU A 172 -9.60 18.88 -0.28
N ARG A 173 -8.45 18.93 -0.91
CA ARG A 173 -7.33 19.80 -0.51
C ARG A 173 -7.67 21.29 -0.44
N GLU A 174 -8.64 21.73 -1.24
CA GLU A 174 -9.10 23.12 -1.24
C GLU A 174 -10.21 23.37 -0.21
N LEU A 175 -10.82 22.31 0.32
CA LEU A 175 -11.99 22.40 1.21
C LEU A 175 -11.64 22.19 2.68
N VAL A 176 -10.72 21.27 2.96
CA VAL A 176 -10.34 20.87 4.33
C VAL A 176 -8.82 20.86 4.49
N ALA A 177 -8.37 20.93 5.73
CA ALA A 177 -6.95 20.74 6.03
C ALA A 177 -6.55 19.29 5.74
N VAL A 178 -5.45 19.10 5.02
CA VAL A 178 -4.83 17.80 4.78
C VAL A 178 -3.44 17.81 5.41
N GLY A 179 -3.14 16.80 6.22
CA GLY A 179 -1.85 16.64 6.88
C GLY A 179 -0.71 16.36 5.87
N GLU A 180 0.52 16.48 6.33
CA GLU A 180 1.72 16.16 5.51
C GLU A 180 1.76 14.69 5.08
N ASP A 181 1.09 13.82 5.84
CA ASP A 181 0.91 12.39 5.55
C ASP A 181 -0.24 12.10 4.57
N GLY A 182 -0.94 13.13 4.10
CA GLY A 182 -2.07 13.03 3.18
C GLY A 182 -3.41 12.75 3.86
N TYR A 183 -3.44 12.56 5.18
CA TYR A 183 -4.69 12.30 5.91
C TYR A 183 -5.42 13.60 6.27
N ILE A 184 -6.75 13.52 6.36
CA ILE A 184 -7.60 14.61 6.82
C ILE A 184 -7.79 14.45 8.33
N PRO A 185 -7.37 15.43 9.16
CA PRO A 185 -7.68 15.42 10.58
C PRO A 185 -9.19 15.46 10.80
N ALA A 186 -9.70 14.49 11.52
CA ALA A 186 -11.11 14.40 11.91
C ALA A 186 -11.21 13.95 13.37
N ASP A 187 -12.31 14.29 14.02
CA ASP A 187 -12.61 13.80 15.36
C ASP A 187 -13.28 12.41 15.35
N GLU A 188 -13.72 11.94 16.51
CA GLU A 188 -14.37 10.64 16.69
C GLU A 188 -15.72 10.54 15.96
N THR A 189 -16.32 11.68 15.59
CA THR A 189 -17.59 11.75 14.83
C THR A 189 -17.37 11.87 13.33
N GLY A 190 -16.12 11.97 12.89
CA GLY A 190 -15.74 12.20 11.50
C GLY A 190 -15.81 13.67 11.07
N GLU A 191 -15.97 14.61 12.02
CA GLU A 191 -15.95 16.04 11.70
C GLU A 191 -14.55 16.50 11.34
N THR A 192 -14.40 17.05 10.13
CA THR A 192 -13.12 17.52 9.56
C THR A 192 -12.75 18.94 9.96
N GLY A 193 -13.52 19.55 10.87
CA GLY A 193 -13.41 20.99 11.18
C GLY A 193 -14.03 21.91 10.11
N ARG A 194 -14.57 21.36 9.03
CA ARG A 194 -15.34 22.08 8.02
C ARG A 194 -16.80 21.66 8.08
N PRO A 195 -17.76 22.55 8.42
CA PRO A 195 -19.16 22.21 8.59
C PRO A 195 -19.75 21.49 7.37
N GLY A 196 -20.37 20.33 7.60
CA GLY A 196 -21.01 19.52 6.57
C GLY A 196 -20.07 18.72 5.67
N ILE A 197 -18.77 18.58 6.03
CA ILE A 197 -17.82 17.69 5.37
C ILE A 197 -17.29 16.69 6.41
N TYR A 198 -17.50 15.40 6.09
CA TYR A 198 -17.21 14.26 6.95
C TYR A 198 -16.37 13.20 6.23
#